data_e98a3172c33f82518be0be7af231874f
#
_entry.id   e98a3172c33f82518be0be7af231874f
#
_cell.length_a   1.000
_cell.length_b   1.000
_cell.length_c   1.000
_cell.angle_alpha   90.00
_cell.angle_beta   90.00
_cell.angle_gamma   90.00
#
_symmetry.space_group_name_H-M   'P 1'
#
loop_
_entity.id
_entity.type
_entity.pdbx_description
1 polymer ?
#
loop_
_entity_poly.entity_id
_entity_poly.type
_entity_poly.pdbx_seq_one_letter_code
_entity_poly.pdbx_strand_id
1 'polypeptide(L)'
;EGVKFLVDLRTELSPLACEDLRLAGLDADLKTLLTSWFDIGFLELRRITWGASAALLEKLIAYEAVHAIQSWDDLKNRLAPDRRCFAYFHPRMPDEPLIFVWVALVSGISDNIQVLLDESAPLGDPESADTAIFYSISNAQRGLNGISFGNFLIKRVVDNLSSEINGLKTFATLSPVSGFRSWLDKALVMNEADLLRANEHEAIKEVAPTGLLGLLAIPGWVDDPGCVAAACDPLLRL
;
A
#
# COMPACT_ATOMS: atom_id res chain seq x y z
N GLU A 1 -5.24 -1.26 27.66
CA GLU A 1 -6.47 -0.45 27.46
C GLU A 1 -6.17 1.05 27.35
N GLY A 2 -5.39 1.68 28.27
CA GLY A 2 -5.19 3.13 28.26
C GLY A 2 -4.44 3.67 27.02
N VAL A 3 -3.44 2.96 26.49
CA VAL A 3 -2.70 3.40 25.31
C VAL A 3 -3.62 3.38 24.08
N LYS A 4 -4.40 2.30 23.87
CA LYS A 4 -5.36 2.22 22.79
C LYS A 4 -6.41 3.33 22.85
N PHE A 5 -6.91 3.63 24.07
CA PHE A 5 -7.84 4.74 24.28
C PHE A 5 -7.29 6.08 23.78
N LEU A 6 -6.00 6.39 24.06
CA LEU A 6 -5.39 7.65 23.60
C LEU A 6 -5.19 7.67 22.08
N VAL A 7 -4.88 6.52 21.47
CA VAL A 7 -4.82 6.40 20.01
C VAL A 7 -6.20 6.63 19.40
N ASP A 8 -7.25 6.03 19.96
CA ASP A 8 -8.63 6.21 19.48
C ASP A 8 -9.12 7.64 19.69
N LEU A 9 -8.85 8.22 20.86
CA LEU A 9 -9.14 9.62 21.14
C LEU A 9 -8.53 10.55 20.08
N ARG A 10 -7.27 10.32 19.71
CA ARG A 10 -6.63 11.12 18.67
C ARG A 10 -7.23 10.88 17.28
N THR A 11 -7.74 9.67 17.01
CA THR A 11 -8.45 9.37 15.76
C THR A 11 -9.69 10.26 15.59
N GLU A 12 -10.43 10.49 16.69
CA GLU A 12 -11.60 11.36 16.70
C GLU A 12 -11.24 12.85 16.76
N LEU A 13 -10.18 13.20 17.48
CA LEU A 13 -9.73 14.57 17.68
C LEU A 13 -9.14 15.19 16.40
N SER A 14 -8.30 14.46 15.66
CA SER A 14 -7.53 15.02 14.55
C SER A 14 -8.39 15.68 13.46
N PRO A 15 -9.54 15.14 13.03
CA PRO A 15 -10.43 15.84 12.10
C PRO A 15 -10.97 17.16 12.66
N LEU A 16 -11.37 17.15 13.94
CA LEU A 16 -11.90 18.35 14.61
C LEU A 16 -10.82 19.41 14.81
N ALA A 17 -9.58 19.00 15.05
CA ALA A 17 -8.44 19.89 15.21
C ALA A 17 -8.06 20.64 13.91
N CYS A 18 -8.44 20.10 12.75
CA CYS A 18 -8.29 20.81 11.46
C CYS A 18 -9.25 21.98 11.32
N GLU A 19 -10.40 21.95 12.01
CA GLU A 19 -11.46 22.96 11.93
C GLU A 19 -11.41 23.95 13.10
N ASP A 20 -10.88 23.55 14.27
CA ASP A 20 -10.81 24.38 15.48
C ASP A 20 -9.37 24.48 16.01
N LEU A 21 -8.77 25.66 15.88
CA LEU A 21 -7.42 25.96 16.35
C LEU A 21 -7.20 25.71 17.85
N ARG A 22 -8.26 25.74 18.66
CA ARG A 22 -8.15 25.43 20.11
C ARG A 22 -7.84 23.96 20.34
N LEU A 23 -8.29 23.09 19.44
CA LEU A 23 -8.03 21.64 19.51
C LEU A 23 -6.69 21.26 18.86
N ALA A 24 -6.16 22.11 17.98
CA ALA A 24 -4.90 21.85 17.28
C ALA A 24 -3.71 21.69 18.25
N GLY A 25 -3.68 22.48 19.34
CA GLY A 25 -2.67 22.33 20.38
C GLY A 25 -2.73 20.98 21.08
N LEU A 26 -3.94 20.52 21.43
CA LEU A 26 -4.14 19.22 22.07
C LEU A 26 -3.76 18.05 21.14
N ASP A 27 -4.12 18.12 19.84
CA ASP A 27 -3.69 17.09 18.86
C ASP A 27 -2.16 17.03 18.74
N ALA A 28 -1.49 18.20 18.70
CA ALA A 28 -0.03 18.27 18.66
C ALA A 28 0.64 17.68 19.91
N ASP A 29 0.10 17.95 21.08
CA ASP A 29 0.60 17.39 22.34
C ASP A 29 0.40 15.88 22.39
N LEU A 30 -0.78 15.37 22.01
CA LEU A 30 -1.06 13.95 21.92
C LEU A 30 -0.14 13.28 20.90
N LYS A 31 0.06 13.89 19.73
CA LYS A 31 1.01 13.37 18.73
C LYS A 31 2.42 13.25 19.30
N THR A 32 2.89 14.27 20.00
CA THR A 32 4.23 14.28 20.62
C THR A 32 4.34 13.16 21.66
N LEU A 33 3.34 13.02 22.53
CA LEU A 33 3.30 11.96 23.54
C LEU A 33 3.31 10.57 22.89
N LEU A 34 2.43 10.33 21.90
CA LEU A 34 2.36 9.05 21.19
C LEU A 34 3.63 8.76 20.41
N THR A 35 4.28 9.76 19.82
CA THR A 35 5.59 9.59 19.15
C THR A 35 6.64 9.02 20.11
N SER A 36 6.68 9.49 21.36
CA SER A 36 7.62 9.00 22.35
C SER A 36 7.30 7.58 22.86
N TRP A 37 6.01 7.21 22.88
CA TRP A 37 5.60 5.88 23.33
C TRP A 37 5.69 4.82 22.24
N PHE A 38 5.50 5.21 20.99
CA PHE A 38 5.57 4.33 19.84
C PHE A 38 6.92 4.41 19.12
N ASP A 39 8.00 4.63 19.90
CA ASP A 39 9.35 4.50 19.36
C ASP A 39 9.61 3.08 18.86
N ILE A 40 10.26 2.97 17.71
CA ILE A 40 10.52 1.71 17.03
C ILE A 40 11.22 0.67 17.90
N GLY A 41 12.01 1.12 18.88
CA GLY A 41 12.71 0.26 19.84
C GLY A 41 11.79 -0.54 20.75
N PHE A 42 10.54 -0.10 20.91
CA PHE A 42 9.54 -0.80 21.73
C PHE A 42 8.59 -1.67 20.91
N LEU A 43 8.65 -1.62 19.58
CA LEU A 43 7.73 -2.34 18.72
C LEU A 43 8.22 -3.76 18.43
N GLU A 44 7.28 -4.69 18.44
CA GLU A 44 7.50 -6.09 18.12
C GLU A 44 7.08 -6.38 16.68
N LEU A 45 8.01 -6.85 15.85
CA LEU A 45 7.69 -7.40 14.54
C LEU A 45 7.18 -8.82 14.70
N ARG A 46 5.98 -9.09 14.21
CA ARG A 46 5.40 -10.44 14.19
C ARG A 46 5.02 -10.83 12.77
N ARG A 47 5.34 -12.07 12.40
CA ARG A 47 4.79 -12.71 11.22
C ARG A 47 3.35 -13.15 11.49
N ILE A 48 2.44 -12.80 10.60
CA ILE A 48 1.04 -13.22 10.66
C ILE A 48 0.85 -14.40 9.70
N THR A 49 0.19 -15.43 10.17
CA THR A 49 -0.12 -16.65 9.41
C THR A 49 -1.61 -16.95 9.51
N TRP A 50 -2.09 -17.91 8.72
CA TRP A 50 -3.47 -18.38 8.82
C TRP A 50 -3.84 -18.96 10.19
N GLY A 51 -2.86 -19.35 11.00
CA GLY A 51 -3.05 -19.80 12.40
C GLY A 51 -3.24 -18.65 13.41
N ALA A 52 -3.22 -17.39 12.99
CA ALA A 52 -3.52 -16.25 13.87
C ALA A 52 -4.99 -16.27 14.32
N SER A 53 -5.29 -15.54 15.40
CA SER A 53 -6.68 -15.46 15.87
C SER A 53 -7.59 -14.83 14.80
N ALA A 54 -8.83 -15.33 14.68
CA ALA A 54 -9.81 -14.76 13.76
C ALA A 54 -10.00 -13.25 13.99
N ALA A 55 -9.98 -12.80 15.25
CA ALA A 55 -10.09 -11.38 15.59
C ALA A 55 -8.94 -10.54 15.01
N LEU A 56 -7.71 -11.07 14.94
CA LEU A 56 -6.59 -10.38 14.28
C LEU A 56 -6.76 -10.39 12.76
N LEU A 57 -7.18 -11.50 12.19
CA LEU A 57 -7.41 -11.62 10.75
C LEU A 57 -8.52 -10.67 10.26
N GLU A 58 -9.61 -10.54 11.00
CA GLU A 58 -10.67 -9.54 10.74
C GLU A 58 -10.13 -8.10 10.75
N LYS A 59 -9.23 -7.78 11.67
CA LYS A 59 -8.58 -6.46 11.70
C LYS A 59 -7.72 -6.20 10.47
N LEU A 60 -6.99 -7.21 9.97
CA LEU A 60 -6.24 -7.05 8.72
C LEU A 60 -7.18 -6.76 7.54
N ILE A 61 -8.33 -7.46 7.45
CA ILE A 61 -9.34 -7.18 6.43
C ILE A 61 -9.84 -5.73 6.55
N ALA A 62 -10.19 -5.32 7.76
CA ALA A 62 -10.77 -4.00 8.00
C ALA A 62 -9.77 -2.84 7.79
N TYR A 63 -8.49 -3.07 8.03
CA TYR A 63 -7.44 -2.04 7.98
C TYR A 63 -6.68 -2.01 6.65
N GLU A 64 -6.90 -2.99 5.75
CA GLU A 64 -6.24 -2.99 4.45
C GLU A 64 -6.70 -1.81 3.61
N ALA A 65 -5.77 -0.88 3.34
CA ALA A 65 -6.06 0.41 2.72
C ALA A 65 -5.65 0.50 1.25
N VAL A 66 -4.82 -0.43 0.76
CA VAL A 66 -4.24 -0.37 -0.58
C VAL A 66 -5.00 -1.29 -1.55
N HIS A 67 -5.15 -2.55 -1.17
CA HIS A 67 -5.83 -3.56 -1.97
C HIS A 67 -6.86 -4.29 -1.12
N ALA A 68 -8.08 -3.77 -1.09
CA ALA A 68 -9.16 -4.30 -0.25
C ALA A 68 -9.27 -5.83 -0.34
N ILE A 69 -9.36 -6.48 0.82
CA ILE A 69 -9.52 -7.94 0.91
C ILE A 69 -11.01 -8.24 0.74
N GLN A 70 -11.35 -9.02 -0.30
CA GLN A 70 -12.74 -9.22 -0.72
C GLN A 70 -13.43 -10.37 0.02
N SER A 71 -12.66 -11.35 0.48
CA SER A 71 -13.18 -12.58 1.08
C SER A 71 -12.18 -13.22 2.04
N TRP A 72 -12.63 -14.22 2.78
CA TRP A 72 -11.75 -15.08 3.57
C TRP A 72 -10.82 -15.93 2.69
N ASP A 73 -11.21 -16.29 1.49
CA ASP A 73 -10.37 -17.02 0.53
C ASP A 73 -9.28 -16.12 -0.03
N ASP A 74 -9.57 -14.85 -0.36
CA ASP A 74 -8.56 -13.84 -0.70
C ASP A 74 -7.55 -13.66 0.44
N LEU A 75 -8.01 -13.49 1.69
CA LEU A 75 -7.10 -13.39 2.83
C LEU A 75 -6.23 -14.64 2.98
N LYS A 76 -6.80 -15.83 2.81
CA LYS A 76 -6.08 -17.09 2.89
C LYS A 76 -5.03 -17.21 1.80
N ASN A 77 -5.33 -16.78 0.58
CA ASN A 77 -4.39 -16.70 -0.52
C ASN A 77 -3.20 -15.77 -0.17
N ARG A 78 -3.47 -14.60 0.40
CA ARG A 78 -2.41 -13.66 0.85
C ARG A 78 -1.56 -14.20 2.02
N LEU A 79 -1.99 -15.25 2.69
CA LEU A 79 -1.26 -15.93 3.77
C LEU A 79 -0.71 -17.29 3.33
N ALA A 80 -0.74 -17.62 2.02
CA ALA A 80 -0.22 -18.83 1.43
C ALA A 80 1.31 -18.97 1.62
N PRO A 81 1.89 -20.16 1.38
CA PRO A 81 3.33 -20.41 1.59
C PRO A 81 4.27 -19.48 0.82
N ASP A 82 3.88 -19.03 -0.38
CA ASP A 82 4.63 -18.08 -1.21
C ASP A 82 4.28 -16.61 -0.92
N ARG A 83 3.60 -16.37 0.19
CA ARG A 83 3.21 -15.05 0.68
C ARG A 83 3.68 -14.86 2.12
N ARG A 84 3.84 -13.60 2.50
CA ARG A 84 4.17 -13.22 3.88
C ARG A 84 3.35 -12.02 4.30
N CYS A 85 2.91 -12.04 5.55
CA CYS A 85 2.37 -10.88 6.22
C CYS A 85 3.18 -10.61 7.48
N PHE A 86 3.64 -9.38 7.64
CA PHE A 86 4.30 -8.92 8.86
C PHE A 86 3.61 -7.69 9.40
N ALA A 87 3.53 -7.57 10.73
CA ALA A 87 3.00 -6.38 11.37
C ALA A 87 3.83 -5.98 12.59
N TYR A 88 3.88 -4.68 12.87
CA TYR A 88 4.35 -4.19 14.15
C TYR A 88 3.21 -4.12 15.17
N PHE A 89 3.53 -4.54 16.38
CA PHE A 89 2.68 -4.43 17.56
C PHE A 89 3.40 -3.67 18.65
N HIS A 90 2.61 -3.02 19.49
CA HIS A 90 3.14 -2.43 20.72
C HIS A 90 2.80 -3.34 21.92
N PRO A 91 3.70 -3.58 22.91
CA PRO A 91 3.44 -4.47 24.05
C PRO A 91 2.19 -4.11 24.86
N ARG A 92 1.80 -2.82 24.86
CA ARG A 92 0.57 -2.34 25.51
C ARG A 92 -0.68 -2.45 24.64
N MET A 93 -0.52 -2.89 23.38
CA MET A 93 -1.60 -3.12 22.41
C MET A 93 -1.31 -4.43 21.63
N PRO A 94 -1.19 -5.58 22.33
CA PRO A 94 -0.66 -6.81 21.73
C PRO A 94 -1.53 -7.40 20.62
N ASP A 95 -2.83 -7.07 20.60
CA ASP A 95 -3.81 -7.58 19.64
C ASP A 95 -4.21 -6.53 18.57
N GLU A 96 -3.53 -5.38 18.57
CA GLU A 96 -3.77 -4.28 17.64
C GLU A 96 -2.55 -4.07 16.74
N PRO A 97 -2.62 -4.44 15.46
CA PRO A 97 -1.54 -4.11 14.52
C PRO A 97 -1.45 -2.59 14.38
N LEU A 98 -0.24 -2.06 14.32
CA LEU A 98 0.01 -0.64 14.11
C LEU A 98 0.16 -0.31 12.63
N ILE A 99 0.95 -1.12 11.96
CA ILE A 99 1.22 -1.11 10.54
C ILE A 99 1.51 -2.54 10.11
N PHE A 100 1.06 -2.94 8.94
CA PHE A 100 1.37 -4.26 8.38
C PHE A 100 1.71 -4.17 6.90
N VAL A 101 2.39 -5.22 6.43
CA VAL A 101 2.87 -5.32 5.05
C VAL A 101 2.58 -6.70 4.49
N TRP A 102 2.15 -6.72 3.23
CA TRP A 102 2.00 -7.93 2.44
C TRP A 102 3.16 -8.07 1.47
N VAL A 103 3.74 -9.25 1.42
CA VAL A 103 4.89 -9.59 0.59
C VAL A 103 4.58 -10.83 -0.24
N ALA A 104 4.87 -10.78 -1.53
CA ALA A 104 4.87 -11.93 -2.42
C ALA A 104 6.31 -12.39 -2.68
N LEU A 105 6.55 -13.70 -2.64
CA LEU A 105 7.82 -14.35 -2.97
C LEU A 105 7.71 -14.88 -4.40
N VAL A 106 8.49 -14.32 -5.31
CA VAL A 106 8.36 -14.57 -6.75
C VAL A 106 9.72 -14.74 -7.42
N SER A 107 9.74 -15.18 -8.67
CA SER A 107 10.91 -15.17 -9.52
C SER A 107 10.88 -13.92 -10.41
N GLY A 108 11.89 -13.04 -10.27
CA GLY A 108 11.96 -11.77 -10.97
C GLY A 108 11.03 -10.70 -10.38
N ILE A 109 11.13 -9.49 -10.91
CA ILE A 109 10.30 -8.35 -10.47
C ILE A 109 8.92 -8.44 -11.11
N SER A 110 7.87 -8.47 -10.29
CA SER A 110 6.50 -8.36 -10.75
C SER A 110 6.12 -6.88 -10.94
N ASP A 111 5.51 -6.57 -12.06
CA ASP A 111 4.99 -5.26 -12.44
C ASP A 111 3.45 -5.19 -12.45
N ASN A 112 2.79 -6.30 -12.13
CA ASN A 112 1.34 -6.43 -12.22
C ASN A 112 0.74 -6.94 -10.90
N ILE A 113 -0.01 -6.07 -10.23
CA ILE A 113 -0.66 -6.41 -8.96
C ILE A 113 -1.79 -7.44 -9.13
N GLN A 114 -2.50 -7.44 -10.24
CA GLN A 114 -3.60 -8.37 -10.49
C GLN A 114 -3.08 -9.82 -10.54
N VAL A 115 -1.89 -10.03 -11.11
CA VAL A 115 -1.23 -11.34 -11.12
C VAL A 115 -0.85 -11.79 -9.71
N LEU A 116 -0.39 -10.86 -8.86
CA LEU A 116 -0.04 -11.18 -7.48
C LEU A 116 -1.26 -11.49 -6.61
N LEU A 117 -2.43 -10.92 -6.93
CA LEU A 117 -3.68 -11.10 -6.19
C LEU A 117 -4.60 -12.18 -6.79
N ASP A 118 -4.20 -12.82 -7.89
CA ASP A 118 -5.00 -13.87 -8.53
C ASP A 118 -5.09 -15.11 -7.62
N GLU A 119 -6.29 -15.35 -7.09
CA GLU A 119 -6.58 -16.51 -6.22
C GLU A 119 -6.55 -17.84 -6.99
N SER A 120 -6.65 -17.81 -8.32
CA SER A 120 -6.60 -18.99 -9.18
C SER A 120 -5.17 -19.37 -9.61
N ALA A 121 -4.19 -18.49 -9.39
CA ALA A 121 -2.81 -18.75 -9.73
C ALA A 121 -2.23 -19.91 -8.91
N PRO A 122 -1.38 -20.76 -9.49
CA PRO A 122 -0.73 -21.83 -8.75
C PRO A 122 0.20 -21.22 -7.68
N LEU A 123 0.25 -21.86 -6.52
CA LEU A 123 1.16 -21.46 -5.45
C LEU A 123 2.62 -21.64 -5.90
N GLY A 124 3.42 -20.61 -5.68
CA GLY A 124 4.86 -20.66 -5.91
C GLY A 124 5.60 -21.45 -4.82
N ASP A 125 6.78 -21.95 -5.16
CA ASP A 125 7.71 -22.50 -4.19
C ASP A 125 8.55 -21.38 -3.57
N PRO A 126 8.41 -21.08 -2.26
CA PRO A 126 9.16 -20.03 -1.58
C PRO A 126 10.69 -20.22 -1.69
N GLU A 127 11.17 -21.46 -1.73
CA GLU A 127 12.61 -21.76 -1.80
C GLU A 127 13.20 -21.44 -3.17
N SER A 128 12.38 -21.38 -4.21
CA SER A 128 12.78 -21.02 -5.57
C SER A 128 12.71 -19.51 -5.85
N ALA A 129 12.14 -18.73 -4.93
CA ALA A 129 11.98 -17.30 -5.09
C ALA A 129 13.34 -16.57 -5.00
N ASP A 130 13.57 -15.63 -5.91
CA ASP A 130 14.71 -14.73 -5.89
C ASP A 130 14.36 -13.27 -5.56
N THR A 131 13.06 -12.98 -5.52
CA THR A 131 12.52 -11.63 -5.36
C THR A 131 11.38 -11.61 -4.34
N ALA A 132 11.42 -10.63 -3.44
CA ALA A 132 10.34 -10.30 -2.51
C ALA A 132 9.67 -8.98 -2.93
N ILE A 133 8.38 -9.03 -3.29
CA ILE A 133 7.58 -7.86 -3.70
C ILE A 133 6.70 -7.42 -2.55
N PHE A 134 6.95 -6.22 -2.02
CA PHE A 134 6.11 -5.54 -1.03
C PHE A 134 4.97 -4.84 -1.77
N TYR A 135 3.78 -5.44 -1.82
CA TYR A 135 2.70 -4.95 -2.65
C TYR A 135 1.61 -4.17 -1.89
N SER A 136 1.60 -4.23 -0.56
CA SER A 136 0.75 -3.39 0.26
C SER A 136 1.41 -3.09 1.60
N ILE A 137 1.33 -1.83 2.04
CA ILE A 137 1.75 -1.36 3.36
C ILE A 137 0.61 -0.53 3.90
N SER A 138 -0.04 -1.02 4.97
CA SER A 138 -1.24 -0.41 5.53
C SER A 138 -1.03 0.04 6.97
N ASN A 139 -1.27 1.33 7.24
CA ASN A 139 -1.34 1.85 8.59
C ASN A 139 -2.70 1.49 9.20
N ALA A 140 -2.69 0.72 10.29
CA ALA A 140 -3.90 0.23 10.93
C ALA A 140 -4.50 1.22 11.94
N GLN A 141 -3.71 2.14 12.48
CA GLN A 141 -4.13 3.03 13.56
C GLN A 141 -4.12 4.49 13.08
N ARG A 142 -5.30 5.03 12.75
CA ARG A 142 -5.45 6.43 12.29
C ARG A 142 -4.94 7.45 13.30
N GLY A 143 -5.10 7.18 14.60
CA GLY A 143 -4.59 8.04 15.65
C GLY A 143 -3.07 8.15 15.71
N LEU A 144 -2.33 7.30 14.97
CA LEU A 144 -0.89 7.36 14.82
C LEU A 144 -0.45 8.03 13.51
N ASN A 145 -1.36 8.67 12.78
CA ASN A 145 -1.02 9.39 11.55
C ASN A 145 0.03 10.47 11.82
N GLY A 146 1.05 10.50 10.93
CA GLY A 146 2.19 11.41 11.05
C GLY A 146 3.28 10.93 12.01
N ILE A 147 3.15 9.71 12.57
CA ILE A 147 4.22 8.98 13.27
C ILE A 147 4.72 7.90 12.29
N SER A 148 6.00 7.93 11.94
CA SER A 148 6.52 7.11 10.84
C SER A 148 7.10 5.78 11.34
N PHE A 149 6.51 4.66 10.86
CA PHE A 149 7.01 3.31 11.11
C PHE A 149 7.44 2.59 9.82
N GLY A 150 6.95 3.02 8.66
CA GLY A 150 7.01 2.28 7.39
C GLY A 150 8.43 1.92 6.94
N ASN A 151 9.36 2.88 6.97
CA ASN A 151 10.73 2.64 6.55
C ASN A 151 11.45 1.59 7.42
N PHE A 152 11.17 1.57 8.72
CA PHE A 152 11.73 0.57 9.63
C PHE A 152 11.07 -0.79 9.44
N LEU A 153 9.76 -0.83 9.19
CA LEU A 153 9.05 -2.08 8.91
C LEU A 153 9.67 -2.79 7.72
N ILE A 154 9.83 -2.10 6.59
CA ILE A 154 10.40 -2.69 5.38
C ILE A 154 11.79 -3.25 5.67
N LYS A 155 12.69 -2.47 6.28
CA LYS A 155 14.07 -2.90 6.57
C LYS A 155 14.09 -4.15 7.46
N ARG A 156 13.30 -4.17 8.52
CA ARG A 156 13.23 -5.33 9.44
C ARG A 156 12.64 -6.57 8.75
N VAL A 157 11.68 -6.38 7.86
CA VAL A 157 11.13 -7.48 7.07
C VAL A 157 12.15 -8.00 6.05
N VAL A 158 12.91 -7.12 5.39
CA VAL A 158 14.02 -7.50 4.51
C VAL A 158 15.06 -8.33 5.27
N ASP A 159 15.50 -7.88 6.45
CA ASP A 159 16.45 -8.62 7.29
C ASP A 159 15.90 -10.01 7.67
N ASN A 160 14.61 -10.09 8.03
CA ASN A 160 13.94 -11.33 8.39
C ASN A 160 13.86 -12.30 7.20
N LEU A 161 13.39 -11.81 6.04
CA LEU A 161 13.27 -12.62 4.82
C LEU A 161 14.63 -13.07 4.28
N SER A 162 15.65 -12.22 4.34
CA SER A 162 17.00 -12.57 3.91
C SER A 162 17.63 -13.67 4.78
N SER A 163 17.24 -13.75 6.04
CA SER A 163 17.68 -14.82 6.94
C SER A 163 16.84 -16.11 6.83
N GLU A 164 15.57 -15.99 6.40
CA GLU A 164 14.66 -17.12 6.21
C GLU A 164 14.92 -17.83 4.87
N ILE A 165 15.14 -17.06 3.80
CA ILE A 165 15.20 -17.56 2.42
C ILE A 165 16.52 -17.12 1.77
N ASN A 166 17.49 -18.02 1.67
CA ASN A 166 18.82 -17.73 1.14
C ASN A 166 18.83 -17.35 -0.36
N GLY A 167 17.77 -17.69 -1.10
CA GLY A 167 17.64 -17.41 -2.54
C GLY A 167 17.31 -15.98 -2.87
N LEU A 168 16.77 -15.20 -1.93
CA LEU A 168 16.32 -13.83 -2.16
C LEU A 168 17.50 -12.88 -2.42
N LYS A 169 17.42 -12.18 -3.55
CA LYS A 169 18.43 -11.20 -4.01
C LYS A 169 17.83 -9.81 -4.23
N THR A 170 16.55 -9.76 -4.59
CA THR A 170 15.85 -8.54 -4.95
C THR A 170 14.69 -8.28 -3.99
N PHE A 171 14.60 -7.03 -3.56
CA PHE A 171 13.50 -6.54 -2.73
C PHE A 171 12.93 -5.30 -3.41
N ALA A 172 11.66 -5.36 -3.80
CA ALA A 172 11.00 -4.28 -4.52
C ALA A 172 9.64 -3.94 -3.90
N THR A 173 9.19 -2.71 -4.07
CA THR A 173 7.84 -2.29 -3.72
C THR A 173 7.01 -2.16 -4.99
N LEU A 174 5.78 -2.65 -4.94
CA LEU A 174 4.76 -2.40 -5.95
C LEU A 174 3.67 -1.55 -5.28
N SER A 175 3.78 -0.24 -5.43
CA SER A 175 2.94 0.72 -4.71
C SER A 175 2.13 1.57 -5.68
N PRO A 176 0.84 1.83 -5.42
CA PRO A 176 0.07 2.77 -6.23
C PRO A 176 0.64 4.19 -6.09
N VAL A 177 0.64 4.93 -7.17
CA VAL A 177 1.00 6.35 -7.17
C VAL A 177 -0.21 7.16 -6.72
N SER A 178 -0.35 7.31 -5.41
CA SER A 178 -1.50 8.01 -4.80
C SER A 178 -1.58 9.46 -5.29
N GLY A 179 -2.80 9.87 -5.73
CA GLY A 179 -3.04 11.23 -6.20
C GLY A 179 -2.62 11.51 -7.65
N PHE A 180 -1.90 10.58 -8.33
CA PHE A 180 -1.47 10.76 -9.71
C PHE A 180 -2.64 11.09 -10.64
N ARG A 181 -3.73 10.34 -10.58
CA ARG A 181 -4.92 10.60 -11.41
C ARG A 181 -5.50 11.99 -11.18
N SER A 182 -5.64 12.40 -9.92
CA SER A 182 -6.17 13.74 -9.57
C SER A 182 -5.24 14.88 -10.02
N TRP A 183 -3.92 14.64 -9.96
CA TRP A 183 -2.93 15.58 -10.49
C TRP A 183 -3.02 15.64 -12.02
N LEU A 184 -3.05 14.47 -12.68
CA LEU A 184 -3.10 14.34 -14.13
C LEU A 184 -4.34 15.04 -14.72
N ASP A 185 -5.53 14.80 -14.15
CA ASP A 185 -6.77 15.44 -14.60
C ASP A 185 -6.67 16.96 -14.54
N LYS A 186 -6.09 17.52 -13.49
CA LYS A 186 -5.87 18.97 -13.36
C LYS A 186 -4.83 19.47 -14.37
N ALA A 187 -3.72 18.77 -14.51
CA ALA A 187 -2.63 19.14 -15.39
C ALA A 187 -3.06 19.13 -16.87
N LEU A 188 -3.83 18.11 -17.28
CA LEU A 188 -4.38 18.00 -18.64
C LEU A 188 -5.36 19.15 -18.96
N VAL A 189 -6.22 19.51 -18.01
CA VAL A 189 -7.14 20.65 -18.18
C VAL A 189 -6.39 21.99 -18.30
N MET A 190 -5.28 22.14 -17.59
CA MET A 190 -4.50 23.38 -17.61
C MET A 190 -3.62 23.52 -18.84
N ASN A 191 -2.91 22.48 -19.22
CA ASN A 191 -1.98 22.52 -20.36
C ASN A 191 -1.55 21.12 -20.85
N GLU A 192 -2.42 20.44 -21.58
CA GLU A 192 -2.12 19.12 -22.16
C GLU A 192 -0.92 19.16 -23.11
N ALA A 193 -0.76 20.27 -23.85
CA ALA A 193 0.29 20.40 -24.85
C ALA A 193 1.71 20.36 -24.27
N ASP A 194 1.91 20.82 -23.04
CA ASP A 194 3.21 20.80 -22.36
C ASP A 194 3.54 19.45 -21.71
N LEU A 195 2.52 18.61 -21.50
CA LEU A 195 2.68 17.31 -20.85
C LEU A 195 3.07 16.22 -21.83
N LEU A 196 2.60 16.30 -23.07
CA LEU A 196 2.77 15.29 -24.10
C LEU A 196 3.76 15.73 -25.16
N ARG A 197 4.54 14.80 -25.67
CA ARG A 197 5.38 15.03 -26.85
C ARG A 197 4.52 15.02 -28.11
N ALA A 198 5.01 15.62 -29.19
CA ALA A 198 4.25 15.73 -30.46
C ALA A 198 3.82 14.36 -31.01
N ASN A 199 4.70 13.37 -30.97
CA ASN A 199 4.39 11.99 -31.40
C ASN A 199 3.39 11.29 -30.49
N GLU A 200 3.41 11.58 -29.18
CA GLU A 200 2.43 11.04 -28.20
C GLU A 200 1.05 11.65 -28.44
N HIS A 201 1.01 12.96 -28.75
CA HIS A 201 -0.22 13.63 -29.14
C HIS A 201 -0.88 13.01 -30.39
N GLU A 202 -0.08 12.72 -31.40
CA GLU A 202 -0.58 12.09 -32.64
C GLU A 202 -1.14 10.69 -32.36
N ALA A 203 -0.38 9.84 -31.66
CA ALA A 203 -0.80 8.49 -31.33
C ALA A 203 -2.08 8.47 -30.48
N ILE A 204 -2.22 9.38 -29.51
CA ILE A 204 -3.41 9.47 -28.68
C ILE A 204 -4.62 9.94 -29.52
N LYS A 205 -4.44 10.91 -30.42
CA LYS A 205 -5.54 11.42 -31.27
C LYS A 205 -6.07 10.40 -32.26
N GLU A 206 -5.27 9.43 -32.70
CA GLU A 206 -5.73 8.33 -33.54
C GLU A 206 -6.78 7.46 -32.84
N VAL A 207 -6.65 7.22 -31.53
CA VAL A 207 -7.58 6.39 -30.74
C VAL A 207 -8.61 7.21 -29.96
N ALA A 208 -8.28 8.44 -29.61
CA ALA A 208 -9.16 9.37 -28.89
C ALA A 208 -8.98 10.82 -29.41
N PRO A 209 -9.83 11.27 -30.35
CA PRO A 209 -9.73 12.62 -30.93
C PRO A 209 -9.77 13.77 -29.92
N THR A 210 -10.32 13.53 -28.73
CA THR A 210 -10.43 14.48 -27.63
C THR A 210 -9.18 14.56 -26.75
N GLY A 211 -8.08 13.87 -27.13
CA GLY A 211 -6.82 13.87 -26.41
C GLY A 211 -6.77 12.85 -25.26
N LEU A 212 -5.70 12.95 -24.42
CA LEU A 212 -5.45 11.97 -23.34
C LEU A 212 -6.59 11.95 -22.32
N LEU A 213 -7.15 13.11 -21.96
CA LEU A 213 -8.29 13.16 -21.04
C LEU A 213 -9.49 12.37 -21.58
N GLY A 214 -9.76 12.52 -22.89
CA GLY A 214 -10.81 11.76 -23.58
C GLY A 214 -10.54 10.27 -23.62
N LEU A 215 -9.30 9.86 -23.87
CA LEU A 215 -8.89 8.46 -23.85
C LEU A 215 -9.13 7.84 -22.47
N LEU A 216 -8.68 8.51 -21.41
CA LEU A 216 -8.84 8.06 -20.02
C LEU A 216 -10.29 8.03 -19.53
N ALA A 217 -11.22 8.67 -20.27
CA ALA A 217 -12.64 8.65 -19.99
C ALA A 217 -13.38 7.51 -20.72
N ILE A 218 -12.75 6.81 -21.66
CA ILE A 218 -13.35 5.67 -22.37
C ILE A 218 -13.51 4.50 -21.38
N PRO A 219 -14.72 3.98 -21.15
CA PRO A 219 -14.91 2.80 -20.31
C PRO A 219 -14.13 1.60 -20.88
N GLY A 220 -13.35 0.94 -20.04
CA GLY A 220 -12.57 -0.24 -20.45
C GLY A 220 -11.36 0.07 -21.36
N TRP A 221 -10.88 1.29 -21.42
CA TRP A 221 -9.71 1.66 -22.25
C TRP A 221 -8.46 0.81 -21.94
N VAL A 222 -8.35 0.32 -20.72
CA VAL A 222 -7.24 -0.56 -20.27
C VAL A 222 -7.31 -1.96 -20.91
N ASP A 223 -8.46 -2.36 -21.44
CA ASP A 223 -8.66 -3.65 -22.10
C ASP A 223 -8.52 -3.52 -23.63
N ASP A 224 -8.40 -2.30 -24.14
CA ASP A 224 -8.19 -2.02 -25.58
C ASP A 224 -6.70 -1.86 -25.87
N PRO A 225 -6.10 -2.78 -26.68
CA PRO A 225 -4.66 -2.75 -26.97
C PRO A 225 -4.19 -1.45 -27.65
N GLY A 226 -5.07 -0.82 -28.48
CA GLY A 226 -4.75 0.44 -29.15
C GLY A 226 -4.69 1.60 -28.16
N CYS A 227 -5.66 1.69 -27.26
CA CYS A 227 -5.68 2.69 -26.18
C CYS A 227 -4.49 2.53 -25.24
N VAL A 228 -4.19 1.29 -24.84
CA VAL A 228 -3.06 0.99 -23.98
C VAL A 228 -1.74 1.37 -24.63
N ALA A 229 -1.52 1.00 -25.90
CA ALA A 229 -0.30 1.32 -26.63
C ALA A 229 -0.10 2.85 -26.76
N ALA A 230 -1.18 3.61 -26.99
CA ALA A 230 -1.10 5.07 -27.10
C ALA A 230 -0.87 5.77 -25.75
N ALA A 231 -1.38 5.22 -24.63
CA ALA A 231 -1.34 5.86 -23.31
C ALA A 231 -0.15 5.44 -22.45
N CYS A 232 0.39 4.23 -22.64
CA CYS A 232 1.36 3.62 -21.72
C CYS A 232 2.64 4.48 -21.54
N ASP A 233 3.36 4.76 -22.63
CA ASP A 233 4.61 5.53 -22.57
C ASP A 233 4.41 6.95 -22.02
N PRO A 234 3.40 7.73 -22.46
CA PRO A 234 3.10 9.02 -21.87
C PRO A 234 2.84 8.94 -20.36
N LEU A 235 1.99 8.01 -19.91
CA LEU A 235 1.62 7.89 -18.50
C LEU A 235 2.79 7.43 -17.61
N LEU A 236 3.67 6.56 -18.11
CA LEU A 236 4.85 6.11 -17.38
C LEU A 236 5.94 7.19 -17.26
N ARG A 237 5.93 8.16 -18.17
CA ARG A 237 6.90 9.25 -18.19
C ARG A 237 6.48 10.44 -17.32
N LEU A 238 5.18 10.68 -17.17
CA LEU A 238 4.63 11.77 -16.35
C LEU A 238 4.76 11.49 -14.87
#